data_11666585b89e535dd2a3a43c9c251fe9
#
_entry.id   11666585b89e535dd2a3a43c9c251fe9
#
_cell.length_a   1.000
_cell.length_b   1.000
_cell.length_c   1.000
_cell.angle_alpha   90.00
_cell.angle_beta   90.00
_cell.angle_gamma   90.00
#
_symmetry.space_group_name_H-M   'P 1'
#
loop_
_entity.id
_entity.type
_entity.pdbx_description
1 polymer ?
#
loop_
_entity_poly.entity_id
_entity_poly.type
_entity_poly.pdbx_seq_one_letter_code
_entity_poly.pdbx_strand_id
1 'polypeptide(L)'
;MASEIYLLNELSLDRAKKIVSPDFIPAYDWFIEHADTVGPRPWRGHKPANILVKMVAQAGIQKPAGQDYAISVTSTGYEGYSDQAVEDQGDGTWVFRYCEHSATYSDESKIPYNEYLHNCLQDGVPVGVFVKESASDYRCFGLAFVEEYDKVTGEFVLHGPVSNDQPADFWSFVDDGELTEIEQRVAEEFSQLEDDERTIKVAEMVQRSGQQSFRNKLIRAYHGACAMSSCDVLPALQAAHISAYRGPKSQFTSNGLLLRADLHLLYDAHLISVRPDSMKIEIADSIGDSAYVDLAGKQITIPCAKEDRPSAERLASHYLRFKERLLDAS
;
A
#
# COMPACT_ATOMS: atom_id res chain seq x y z
N MET A 1 -7.33 -4.14 -23.20
CA MET A 1 -8.24 -4.19 -22.04
C MET A 1 -7.71 -3.18 -21.04
N ALA A 2 -8.45 -2.11 -20.79
CA ALA A 2 -8.08 -1.06 -19.85
C ALA A 2 -8.01 -1.67 -18.45
N SER A 3 -6.95 -1.36 -17.71
CA SER A 3 -6.86 -1.75 -16.32
C SER A 3 -7.69 -0.78 -15.50
N GLU A 4 -8.78 -1.29 -15.01
CA GLU A 4 -9.61 -0.60 -14.05
C GLU A 4 -8.85 -0.52 -12.71
N ILE A 5 -8.60 0.71 -12.27
CA ILE A 5 -8.09 0.99 -10.94
C ILE A 5 -9.31 1.41 -10.13
N TYR A 6 -9.70 0.57 -9.17
CA TYR A 6 -10.83 0.85 -8.30
C TYR A 6 -10.27 1.44 -7.01
N LEU A 7 -10.65 2.67 -6.74
CA LEU A 7 -10.40 3.34 -5.47
C LEU A 7 -11.59 3.05 -4.54
N LEU A 8 -11.42 2.13 -3.62
CA LEU A 8 -12.34 1.99 -2.50
C LEU A 8 -11.95 3.01 -1.43
N ASN A 9 -12.82 3.98 -1.24
CA ASN A 9 -12.62 5.01 -0.24
C ASN A 9 -12.75 4.48 1.19
N GLU A 10 -13.35 3.29 1.36
CA GLU A 10 -13.58 2.67 2.66
C GLU A 10 -13.40 1.16 2.59
N LEU A 11 -12.35 0.65 3.25
CA LEU A 11 -12.16 -0.76 3.49
C LEU A 11 -12.76 -1.11 4.86
N SER A 12 -13.78 -1.97 4.88
CA SER A 12 -14.48 -2.36 6.09
C SER A 12 -14.86 -3.83 6.04
N LEU A 13 -14.59 -4.55 7.13
CA LEU A 13 -14.98 -5.95 7.26
C LEU A 13 -16.50 -6.12 7.24
N ASP A 14 -17.24 -5.18 7.83
CA ASP A 14 -18.71 -5.19 7.84
C ASP A 14 -19.30 -4.99 6.43
N ARG A 15 -18.67 -4.17 5.61
CA ARG A 15 -19.03 -4.01 4.20
C ARG A 15 -18.71 -5.29 3.43
N ALA A 16 -17.52 -5.84 3.59
CA ALA A 16 -17.11 -7.07 2.93
C ALA A 16 -18.06 -8.24 3.26
N LYS A 17 -18.48 -8.40 4.52
CA LYS A 17 -19.45 -9.42 4.97
C LYS A 17 -20.84 -9.30 4.29
N LYS A 18 -21.20 -8.11 3.78
CA LYS A 18 -22.46 -7.89 3.03
C LYS A 18 -22.34 -8.25 1.55
N ILE A 19 -21.14 -8.22 1.00
CA ILE A 19 -20.85 -8.45 -0.42
C ILE A 19 -20.64 -9.96 -0.69
N VAL A 20 -19.89 -10.63 0.20
CA VAL A 20 -19.54 -12.04 0.02
C VAL A 20 -20.70 -12.98 0.34
N SER A 21 -20.61 -14.21 -0.15
CA SER A 21 -21.54 -15.27 0.27
C SER A 21 -21.50 -15.48 1.79
N PRO A 22 -22.64 -15.74 2.45
CA PRO A 22 -22.68 -16.07 3.87
C PRO A 22 -21.74 -17.20 4.30
N ASP A 23 -21.37 -18.08 3.39
CA ASP A 23 -20.43 -19.18 3.65
C ASP A 23 -18.99 -18.70 3.92
N PHE A 24 -18.64 -17.45 3.57
CA PHE A 24 -17.34 -16.85 3.88
C PHE A 24 -17.22 -16.41 5.34
N ILE A 25 -18.33 -16.02 5.97
CA ILE A 25 -18.32 -15.42 7.30
C ILE A 25 -17.68 -16.33 8.35
N PRO A 26 -18.04 -17.64 8.45
CA PRO A 26 -17.38 -18.54 9.40
C PRO A 26 -15.88 -18.72 9.13
N ALA A 27 -15.45 -18.61 7.87
CA ALA A 27 -14.02 -18.67 7.54
C ALA A 27 -13.31 -17.38 7.95
N TYR A 28 -13.93 -16.22 7.79
CA TYR A 28 -13.37 -14.94 8.25
C TYR A 28 -13.19 -14.91 9.76
N ASP A 29 -14.22 -15.34 10.51
CA ASP A 29 -14.15 -15.42 11.96
C ASP A 29 -13.02 -16.38 12.39
N TRP A 30 -12.85 -17.50 11.70
CA TRP A 30 -11.74 -18.42 11.94
C TRP A 30 -10.37 -17.77 11.70
N PHE A 31 -10.18 -17.01 10.59
CA PHE A 31 -8.93 -16.31 10.31
C PHE A 31 -8.60 -15.27 11.37
N ILE A 32 -9.62 -14.56 11.89
CA ILE A 32 -9.45 -13.57 12.96
C ILE A 32 -9.03 -14.27 14.26
N GLU A 33 -9.69 -15.37 14.65
CA GLU A 33 -9.37 -16.12 15.86
C GLU A 33 -8.00 -16.80 15.82
N HIS A 34 -7.49 -17.12 14.62
CA HIS A 34 -6.24 -17.84 14.44
C HIS A 34 -5.11 -16.94 13.88
N ALA A 35 -5.28 -15.62 13.92
CA ALA A 35 -4.22 -14.71 13.54
C ALA A 35 -2.95 -14.96 14.36
N ASP A 36 -1.80 -14.94 13.69
CA ASP A 36 -0.46 -15.23 14.24
C ASP A 36 -0.29 -16.63 14.87
N THR A 37 -1.07 -17.61 14.46
CA THR A 37 -0.91 -19.01 14.93
C THR A 37 -0.17 -19.87 13.91
N VAL A 38 0.61 -20.84 14.41
CA VAL A 38 1.33 -21.83 13.59
C VAL A 38 0.71 -23.20 13.79
N GLY A 39 0.48 -23.90 12.69
CA GLY A 39 -0.07 -25.24 12.73
C GLY A 39 -0.14 -25.89 11.36
N PRO A 40 -0.63 -27.15 11.31
CA PRO A 40 -0.80 -27.87 10.05
C PRO A 40 -1.83 -27.16 9.18
N ARG A 41 -1.70 -27.28 7.87
CA ARG A 41 -2.73 -26.75 6.96
C ARG A 41 -4.12 -27.15 7.43
N PRO A 42 -5.05 -26.18 7.62
CA PRO A 42 -6.37 -26.45 8.22
C PRO A 42 -7.27 -27.39 7.41
N TRP A 43 -6.74 -28.04 6.38
CA TRP A 43 -7.50 -28.84 5.44
C TRP A 43 -7.14 -30.33 5.33
N ARG A 44 -5.99 -30.76 5.81
CA ARG A 44 -5.63 -32.17 5.83
C ARG A 44 -6.15 -32.83 7.12
N GLY A 45 -7.47 -33.13 7.18
CA GLY A 45 -8.07 -33.90 8.26
C GLY A 45 -8.67 -33.09 9.42
N HIS A 46 -8.50 -31.77 9.44
CA HIS A 46 -8.95 -30.90 10.55
C HIS A 46 -9.80 -29.73 10.04
N LYS A 47 -10.83 -30.02 9.24
CA LYS A 47 -11.79 -29.00 8.82
C LYS A 47 -12.63 -28.57 10.03
N PRO A 48 -12.65 -27.26 10.39
CA PRO A 48 -13.60 -26.77 11.38
C PRO A 48 -15.03 -27.10 10.94
N ALA A 49 -15.83 -27.67 11.84
CA ALA A 49 -17.13 -28.25 11.50
C ALA A 49 -18.14 -27.23 10.93
N ASN A 50 -17.98 -25.96 11.29
CA ASN A 50 -18.85 -24.85 10.89
C ASN A 50 -18.42 -24.15 9.59
N ILE A 51 -17.26 -24.51 9.01
CA ILE A 51 -16.75 -23.87 7.79
C ILE A 51 -17.06 -24.76 6.58
N LEU A 52 -17.94 -24.29 5.71
CA LEU A 52 -18.37 -25.01 4.51
C LEU A 52 -17.42 -24.83 3.33
N VAL A 53 -16.78 -23.66 3.23
CA VAL A 53 -15.86 -23.34 2.15
C VAL A 53 -14.49 -23.94 2.37
N LYS A 54 -13.80 -24.28 1.29
CA LYS A 54 -12.40 -24.72 1.34
C LYS A 54 -11.51 -23.50 1.48
N MET A 55 -10.77 -23.38 2.59
CA MET A 55 -9.96 -22.21 2.92
C MET A 55 -8.56 -22.19 2.31
N VAL A 56 -8.03 -23.33 1.87
CA VAL A 56 -6.63 -23.44 1.41
C VAL A 56 -6.52 -24.25 0.12
N ALA A 57 -5.81 -23.73 -0.87
CA ALA A 57 -5.44 -24.44 -2.09
C ALA A 57 -4.01 -25.01 -2.01
N GLN A 58 -3.73 -26.03 -2.83
CA GLN A 58 -2.35 -26.42 -3.09
C GLN A 58 -1.60 -25.37 -3.95
N ALA A 59 -2.33 -24.50 -4.60
CA ALA A 59 -1.90 -23.65 -5.70
C ALA A 59 -1.83 -22.16 -5.37
N GLY A 60 -1.63 -21.76 -4.12
CA GLY A 60 -1.50 -20.35 -3.77
C GLY A 60 -2.84 -19.68 -3.54
N ILE A 61 -3.55 -19.22 -4.56
CA ILE A 61 -4.85 -18.53 -4.43
C ILE A 61 -5.97 -19.58 -4.29
N GLN A 62 -6.74 -19.50 -3.21
CA GLN A 62 -7.91 -20.34 -2.98
C GLN A 62 -9.18 -19.57 -3.30
N LYS A 63 -9.93 -20.09 -4.26
CA LYS A 63 -11.26 -19.63 -4.63
C LYS A 63 -12.28 -20.71 -4.37
N PRO A 64 -13.32 -20.49 -3.55
CA PRO A 64 -14.41 -21.44 -3.37
C PRO A 64 -15.24 -21.59 -4.64
N ALA A 65 -15.82 -22.77 -4.85
CA ALA A 65 -16.66 -23.03 -6.02
C ALA A 65 -17.88 -22.09 -6.06
N GLY A 66 -18.20 -21.54 -7.23
CA GLY A 66 -19.35 -20.64 -7.40
C GLY A 66 -19.17 -19.24 -6.80
N GLN A 67 -17.96 -18.87 -6.38
CA GLN A 67 -17.66 -17.54 -5.84
C GLN A 67 -16.76 -16.77 -6.79
N ASP A 68 -16.83 -15.44 -6.72
CA ASP A 68 -16.03 -14.53 -7.57
C ASP A 68 -14.83 -13.93 -6.83
N TYR A 69 -14.67 -14.24 -5.53
CA TYR A 69 -13.61 -13.74 -4.67
C TYR A 69 -12.69 -14.86 -4.20
N ALA A 70 -11.41 -14.54 -4.01
CA ALA A 70 -10.50 -15.39 -3.28
C ALA A 70 -10.88 -15.39 -1.78
N ILE A 71 -10.72 -16.55 -1.11
CA ILE A 71 -10.89 -16.64 0.34
C ILE A 71 -9.55 -16.62 1.07
N SER A 72 -8.50 -17.05 0.42
CA SER A 72 -7.15 -17.02 0.99
C SER A 72 -6.06 -17.06 -0.05
N VAL A 73 -4.89 -16.64 0.35
CA VAL A 73 -3.61 -16.87 -0.33
C VAL A 73 -2.70 -17.72 0.54
N THR A 74 -1.83 -18.49 -0.13
CA THR A 74 -0.83 -19.31 0.55
C THR A 74 0.51 -19.14 -0.13
N SER A 75 1.49 -18.58 0.58
CA SER A 75 2.89 -18.58 0.15
C SER A 75 3.61 -19.83 0.67
N THR A 76 4.37 -20.44 -0.21
CA THR A 76 5.13 -21.65 0.12
C THR A 76 6.63 -21.40 0.23
N GLY A 77 7.09 -20.18 -0.02
CA GLY A 77 8.51 -19.83 -0.01
C GLY A 77 9.31 -20.62 -1.07
N TYR A 78 8.68 -20.99 -2.20
CA TYR A 78 9.33 -21.76 -3.24
C TYR A 78 10.38 -20.90 -3.96
N GLU A 79 11.59 -21.43 -4.20
CA GLU A 79 12.61 -20.80 -5.03
C GLU A 79 12.01 -20.51 -6.42
N GLY A 80 11.85 -19.22 -6.75
CA GLY A 80 11.25 -18.76 -8.01
C GLY A 80 10.08 -17.79 -7.87
N TYR A 81 9.42 -17.76 -6.71
CA TYR A 81 8.50 -16.68 -6.36
C TYR A 81 9.23 -15.64 -5.52
N SER A 82 9.10 -14.40 -5.88
CA SER A 82 9.63 -13.28 -5.11
C SER A 82 8.72 -12.87 -3.93
N ASP A 83 7.85 -13.80 -3.46
CA ASP A 83 7.05 -13.53 -2.26
C ASP A 83 7.97 -13.06 -1.16
N GLN A 84 7.79 -11.83 -0.73
CA GLN A 84 8.61 -11.24 0.30
C GLN A 84 8.17 -11.76 1.68
N ALA A 85 9.01 -11.59 2.67
CA ALA A 85 8.61 -11.86 4.04
C ALA A 85 7.47 -10.93 4.44
N VAL A 86 6.60 -11.39 5.35
CA VAL A 86 5.60 -10.51 5.96
C VAL A 86 6.31 -9.45 6.78
N GLU A 87 6.03 -8.18 6.48
CA GLU A 87 6.68 -7.02 7.07
C GLU A 87 5.81 -6.44 8.18
N ASP A 88 6.30 -6.47 9.43
CA ASP A 88 5.65 -5.81 10.57
C ASP A 88 5.76 -4.29 10.42
N GLN A 89 4.65 -3.56 10.52
CA GLN A 89 4.60 -2.10 10.36
C GLN A 89 4.83 -1.35 11.68
N GLY A 90 4.95 -2.06 12.80
CA GLY A 90 5.22 -1.49 14.13
C GLY A 90 4.00 -0.81 14.78
N ASP A 91 2.85 -0.79 14.14
CA ASP A 91 1.57 -0.27 14.63
C ASP A 91 0.55 -1.40 14.95
N GLY A 92 1.03 -2.64 14.93
CA GLY A 92 0.20 -3.85 15.11
C GLY A 92 -0.37 -4.37 13.79
N THR A 93 -0.04 -3.75 12.68
CA THR A 93 -0.36 -4.25 11.34
C THR A 93 0.87 -4.83 10.65
N TRP A 94 0.64 -5.53 9.55
CA TRP A 94 1.68 -6.09 8.71
C TRP A 94 1.30 -5.96 7.22
N VAL A 95 2.30 -5.92 6.37
CA VAL A 95 2.16 -5.92 4.91
C VAL A 95 2.83 -7.16 4.33
N PHE A 96 2.18 -7.77 3.35
CA PHE A 96 2.67 -8.92 2.62
C PHE A 96 2.51 -8.71 1.11
N ARG A 97 3.60 -8.89 0.36
CA ARG A 97 3.60 -8.81 -1.11
C ARG A 97 3.48 -10.20 -1.68
N TYR A 98 2.37 -10.45 -2.35
CA TYR A 98 2.04 -11.74 -2.95
C TYR A 98 2.17 -11.67 -4.47
N CYS A 99 3.05 -12.49 -5.05
CA CYS A 99 3.24 -12.55 -6.50
C CYS A 99 2.05 -13.21 -7.18
N GLU A 100 1.58 -12.59 -8.26
CA GLU A 100 0.58 -13.20 -9.13
C GLU A 100 1.07 -14.51 -9.75
N HIS A 101 0.16 -15.37 -10.16
CA HIS A 101 0.48 -16.49 -10.99
C HIS A 101 0.84 -16.00 -12.42
N SER A 102 2.04 -16.34 -12.88
CA SER A 102 2.51 -15.99 -14.22
C SER A 102 3.03 -17.22 -14.97
N ALA A 103 3.10 -17.14 -16.29
CA ALA A 103 3.65 -18.21 -17.13
C ALA A 103 5.12 -18.54 -16.81
N THR A 104 5.84 -17.60 -16.20
CA THR A 104 7.25 -17.79 -15.80
C THR A 104 7.41 -18.65 -14.55
N TYR A 105 6.45 -18.54 -13.60
CA TYR A 105 6.59 -19.12 -12.26
C TYR A 105 5.47 -20.08 -11.88
N SER A 106 4.42 -20.22 -12.70
CA SER A 106 3.25 -21.02 -12.40
C SER A 106 2.84 -21.90 -13.57
N ASP A 107 2.10 -22.95 -13.27
CA ASP A 107 1.29 -23.65 -14.25
C ASP A 107 0.26 -22.66 -14.85
N GLU A 108 0.19 -22.54 -16.19
CA GLU A 108 -0.71 -21.62 -16.89
C GLU A 108 -2.18 -21.79 -16.48
N SER A 109 -2.58 -22.98 -16.04
CA SER A 109 -3.92 -23.25 -15.51
C SER A 109 -4.26 -22.46 -14.25
N LYS A 110 -3.27 -21.85 -13.58
CA LYS A 110 -3.44 -21.06 -12.34
C LYS A 110 -3.55 -19.57 -12.60
N ILE A 111 -3.09 -19.07 -13.75
CA ILE A 111 -3.15 -17.65 -14.10
C ILE A 111 -4.58 -17.08 -13.96
N PRO A 112 -5.66 -17.76 -14.36
CA PRO A 112 -7.02 -17.27 -14.17
C PRO A 112 -7.41 -17.00 -12.71
N TYR A 113 -6.69 -17.58 -11.72
CA TYR A 113 -6.99 -17.34 -10.32
C TYR A 113 -6.60 -15.93 -9.83
N ASN A 114 -5.72 -15.23 -10.54
CA ASN A 114 -5.37 -13.84 -10.24
C ASN A 114 -6.61 -12.93 -10.30
N GLU A 115 -7.58 -13.21 -11.18
CA GLU A 115 -8.83 -12.46 -11.30
C GLU A 115 -9.57 -12.36 -9.96
N TYR A 116 -9.56 -13.41 -9.16
CA TYR A 116 -10.26 -13.42 -7.87
C TYR A 116 -9.60 -12.54 -6.81
N LEU A 117 -8.27 -12.30 -6.89
CA LEU A 117 -7.59 -11.29 -6.08
C LEU A 117 -7.84 -9.87 -6.61
N HIS A 118 -7.93 -9.70 -7.93
CA HIS A 118 -8.35 -8.41 -8.51
C HIS A 118 -9.77 -8.05 -8.07
N ASN A 119 -10.69 -9.00 -8.04
CA ASN A 119 -12.05 -8.77 -7.53
C ASN A 119 -12.03 -8.41 -6.04
N CYS A 120 -11.17 -9.05 -5.23
CA CYS A 120 -10.98 -8.69 -3.83
C CYS A 120 -10.46 -7.26 -3.68
N LEU A 121 -9.49 -6.85 -4.49
CA LEU A 121 -8.97 -5.48 -4.54
C LEU A 121 -10.07 -4.49 -4.92
N GLN A 122 -10.83 -4.80 -5.98
CA GLN A 122 -11.88 -3.94 -6.51
C GLN A 122 -12.99 -3.68 -5.49
N ASP A 123 -13.44 -4.72 -4.81
CA ASP A 123 -14.64 -4.67 -3.97
C ASP A 123 -14.33 -4.56 -2.46
N GLY A 124 -13.03 -4.49 -2.08
CA GLY A 124 -12.60 -4.42 -0.69
C GLY A 124 -12.95 -5.67 0.11
N VAL A 125 -12.77 -6.84 -0.51
CA VAL A 125 -13.03 -8.13 0.11
C VAL A 125 -11.73 -8.70 0.67
N PRO A 126 -11.60 -8.91 2.00
CA PRO A 126 -10.38 -9.42 2.59
C PRO A 126 -10.15 -10.89 2.29
N VAL A 127 -8.88 -11.30 2.32
CA VAL A 127 -8.45 -12.69 2.14
C VAL A 127 -7.62 -13.16 3.34
N GLY A 128 -7.71 -14.44 3.67
CA GLY A 128 -6.84 -15.06 4.65
C GLY A 128 -5.43 -15.25 4.11
N VAL A 129 -4.41 -15.07 4.96
CA VAL A 129 -3.00 -15.20 4.57
C VAL A 129 -2.34 -16.34 5.32
N PHE A 130 -1.76 -17.28 4.55
CA PHE A 130 -0.93 -18.36 5.06
C PHE A 130 0.47 -18.30 4.48
N VAL A 131 1.48 -18.41 5.34
CA VAL A 131 2.87 -18.54 4.92
C VAL A 131 3.43 -19.83 5.50
N LYS A 132 4.10 -20.61 4.66
CA LYS A 132 4.73 -21.88 5.05
C LYS A 132 5.94 -21.63 5.93
N GLU A 133 5.97 -22.25 7.11
CA GLU A 133 7.11 -22.16 8.02
C GLU A 133 7.98 -23.45 8.03
N SER A 134 7.34 -24.61 7.81
CA SER A 134 8.05 -25.90 7.78
C SER A 134 7.48 -26.82 6.71
N ALA A 135 7.96 -28.03 6.64
CA ALA A 135 7.43 -29.03 5.70
C ALA A 135 5.93 -29.31 5.90
N SER A 136 5.41 -29.19 7.13
CA SER A 136 4.03 -29.50 7.52
C SER A 136 3.24 -28.30 7.99
N ASP A 137 3.91 -27.25 8.48
CA ASP A 137 3.27 -26.19 9.23
C ASP A 137 3.25 -24.86 8.47
N TYR A 138 2.19 -24.11 8.69
CA TYR A 138 1.93 -22.81 8.12
C TYR A 138 1.58 -21.83 9.24
N ARG A 139 2.08 -20.61 9.14
CA ARG A 139 1.60 -19.50 9.95
C ARG A 139 0.38 -18.90 9.27
N CYS A 140 -0.69 -18.76 10.06
CA CYS A 140 -1.88 -17.99 9.69
C CYS A 140 -1.65 -16.54 10.14
N PHE A 141 -1.54 -15.61 9.21
CA PHE A 141 -1.40 -14.19 9.52
C PHE A 141 -2.75 -13.48 9.75
N GLY A 142 -3.87 -14.21 9.63
CA GLY A 142 -5.22 -13.65 9.75
C GLY A 142 -5.78 -13.19 8.41
N LEU A 143 -6.71 -12.23 8.45
CA LEU A 143 -7.29 -11.60 7.27
C LEU A 143 -6.46 -10.38 6.85
N ALA A 144 -6.43 -10.10 5.55
CA ALA A 144 -5.83 -8.90 4.97
C ALA A 144 -6.72 -8.34 3.87
N PHE A 145 -6.79 -7.02 3.76
CA PHE A 145 -7.28 -6.39 2.54
C PHE A 145 -6.22 -6.43 1.44
N VAL A 146 -6.65 -6.60 0.21
CA VAL A 146 -5.81 -6.38 -0.97
C VAL A 146 -5.91 -4.89 -1.28
N GLU A 147 -4.83 -4.13 -1.04
CA GLU A 147 -4.84 -2.67 -1.15
C GLU A 147 -4.33 -2.16 -2.49
N GLU A 148 -3.45 -2.92 -3.12
CA GLU A 148 -2.78 -2.49 -4.34
C GLU A 148 -2.38 -3.70 -5.20
N TYR A 149 -2.30 -3.49 -6.50
CA TYR A 149 -1.66 -4.39 -7.44
C TYR A 149 -0.62 -3.63 -8.26
N ASP A 150 0.64 -4.03 -8.14
CA ASP A 150 1.73 -3.49 -8.96
C ASP A 150 1.86 -4.31 -10.26
N LYS A 151 1.43 -3.73 -11.38
CA LYS A 151 1.52 -4.36 -12.71
C LYS A 151 2.96 -4.57 -13.21
N VAL A 152 3.92 -3.83 -12.69
CA VAL A 152 5.32 -3.93 -13.13
C VAL A 152 5.98 -5.13 -12.50
N THR A 153 5.72 -5.36 -11.21
CA THR A 153 6.26 -6.51 -10.47
C THR A 153 5.33 -7.72 -10.52
N GLY A 154 4.04 -7.53 -10.83
CA GLY A 154 3.02 -8.57 -10.74
C GLY A 154 2.69 -8.93 -9.28
N GLU A 155 2.75 -7.96 -8.37
CA GLU A 155 2.56 -8.20 -6.95
C GLU A 155 1.27 -7.56 -6.43
N PHE A 156 0.51 -8.31 -5.65
CA PHE A 156 -0.58 -7.81 -4.83
C PHE A 156 -0.03 -7.41 -3.45
N VAL A 157 -0.40 -6.24 -2.97
CA VAL A 157 -0.09 -5.77 -1.61
C VAL A 157 -1.26 -6.11 -0.69
N LEU A 158 -1.00 -6.98 0.28
CA LEU A 158 -1.96 -7.39 1.27
C LEU A 158 -1.61 -6.76 2.62
N HIS A 159 -2.57 -6.15 3.28
CA HIS A 159 -2.39 -5.44 4.54
C HIS A 159 -3.34 -5.98 5.62
N GLY A 160 -2.81 -6.42 6.74
CA GLY A 160 -3.53 -7.05 7.84
C GLY A 160 -2.86 -6.80 9.20
N PRO A 161 -3.34 -7.39 10.28
CA PRO A 161 -4.53 -8.24 10.32
C PRO A 161 -5.82 -7.41 10.37
N VAL A 162 -6.84 -7.84 9.63
CA VAL A 162 -8.19 -7.28 9.73
C VAL A 162 -8.93 -7.97 10.86
N SER A 163 -9.55 -7.22 11.77
CA SER A 163 -10.31 -7.75 12.92
C SER A 163 -11.65 -7.04 13.12
N ASN A 164 -12.51 -7.62 13.95
CA ASN A 164 -13.82 -7.05 14.29
C ASN A 164 -13.70 -5.86 15.27
N ASP A 165 -12.58 -5.74 15.99
CA ASP A 165 -12.39 -4.74 17.05
C ASP A 165 -11.79 -3.42 16.52
N GLN A 166 -11.43 -3.36 15.23
CA GLN A 166 -10.88 -2.17 14.62
C GLN A 166 -11.98 -1.13 14.39
N PRO A 167 -11.72 0.17 14.65
CA PRO A 167 -12.63 1.24 14.31
C PRO A 167 -13.05 1.17 12.83
N ALA A 168 -14.27 1.61 12.52
CA ALA A 168 -14.80 1.54 11.16
C ALA A 168 -13.94 2.32 10.13
N ASP A 169 -13.22 3.33 10.59
CA ASP A 169 -12.32 4.18 9.82
C ASP A 169 -10.86 3.72 9.85
N PHE A 170 -10.53 2.63 10.55
CA PHE A 170 -9.15 2.14 10.68
C PHE A 170 -8.50 1.86 9.32
N TRP A 171 -9.27 1.28 8.39
CA TRP A 171 -8.85 0.98 7.02
C TRP A 171 -9.28 2.04 6.01
N SER A 172 -10.04 3.05 6.46
CA SER A 172 -10.51 4.13 5.60
C SER A 172 -9.32 5.01 5.24
N PHE A 173 -9.10 5.14 3.95
CA PHE A 173 -8.20 6.17 3.45
C PHE A 173 -8.92 7.50 3.59
N VAL A 174 -8.18 8.56 3.96
CA VAL A 174 -8.74 9.91 4.05
C VAL A 174 -9.44 10.24 2.74
N ASP A 175 -10.76 10.39 2.82
CA ASP A 175 -11.59 10.78 1.70
C ASP A 175 -11.26 12.23 1.33
N ASP A 176 -10.53 12.43 0.25
CA ASP A 176 -10.50 13.70 -0.43
C ASP A 176 -11.78 13.75 -1.28
N GLY A 177 -12.90 14.22 -0.71
CA GLY A 177 -14.19 14.31 -1.40
C GLY A 177 -14.16 15.05 -2.75
N GLU A 178 -13.12 15.85 -3.00
CA GLU A 178 -12.80 16.40 -4.33
C GLU A 178 -12.37 15.33 -5.35
N LEU A 179 -11.73 14.23 -4.92
CA LEU A 179 -11.30 13.16 -5.83
C LEU A 179 -12.49 12.36 -6.36
N THR A 180 -13.49 12.09 -5.50
CA THR A 180 -14.69 11.33 -5.90
C THR A 180 -15.50 12.05 -6.98
N GLU A 181 -15.62 13.38 -6.91
CA GLU A 181 -16.28 14.17 -7.96
C GLU A 181 -15.46 14.22 -9.26
N ILE A 182 -14.14 14.30 -9.17
CA ILE A 182 -13.24 14.28 -10.32
C ILE A 182 -13.26 12.91 -10.99
N GLU A 183 -13.26 11.84 -10.19
CA GLU A 183 -13.29 10.45 -10.69
C GLU A 183 -14.63 10.12 -11.36
N GLN A 184 -15.75 10.55 -10.81
CA GLN A 184 -17.05 10.38 -11.44
C GLN A 184 -17.15 11.14 -12.78
N ARG A 185 -16.67 12.38 -12.84
CA ARG A 185 -16.58 13.15 -14.09
C ARG A 185 -15.67 12.50 -15.12
N VAL A 186 -14.52 11.99 -14.68
CA VAL A 186 -13.57 11.28 -15.55
C VAL A 186 -14.20 9.99 -16.07
N ALA A 187 -14.89 9.21 -15.24
CA ALA A 187 -15.58 8.00 -15.68
C ALA A 187 -16.72 8.27 -16.67
N GLU A 188 -17.47 9.36 -16.47
CA GLU A 188 -18.52 9.81 -17.41
C GLU A 188 -17.94 10.31 -18.75
N GLU A 189 -16.87 11.11 -18.71
CA GLU A 189 -16.17 11.57 -19.91
C GLU A 189 -15.46 10.42 -20.65
N PHE A 190 -15.00 9.38 -19.90
CA PHE A 190 -14.29 8.22 -20.43
C PHE A 190 -15.16 7.38 -21.38
N SER A 191 -16.48 7.34 -21.16
CA SER A 191 -17.41 6.61 -22.03
C SER A 191 -17.57 7.20 -23.43
N GLN A 192 -17.06 8.42 -23.65
CA GLN A 192 -17.29 9.21 -24.87
C GLN A 192 -16.03 9.45 -25.73
N LEU A 193 -14.85 8.92 -25.34
CA LEU A 193 -13.56 9.23 -25.99
C LEU A 193 -13.10 8.18 -27.00
N GLU A 194 -12.33 8.63 -28.01
CA GLU A 194 -11.61 7.77 -28.96
C GLU A 194 -10.39 7.09 -28.33
N ASP A 195 -9.90 5.97 -28.91
CA ASP A 195 -8.92 5.06 -28.31
C ASP A 195 -7.57 5.70 -27.93
N ASP A 196 -7.07 6.68 -28.69
CA ASP A 196 -5.78 7.35 -28.38
C ASP A 196 -5.87 8.29 -27.17
N GLU A 197 -6.97 9.01 -27.03
CA GLU A 197 -7.22 9.87 -25.87
C GLU A 197 -7.47 9.06 -24.59
N ARG A 198 -8.08 7.88 -24.71
CA ARG A 198 -8.25 6.93 -23.60
C ARG A 198 -6.91 6.48 -23.05
N THR A 199 -5.93 6.18 -23.90
CA THR A 199 -4.60 5.72 -23.47
C THR A 199 -3.87 6.78 -22.65
N ILE A 200 -3.95 8.05 -23.05
CA ILE A 200 -3.33 9.18 -22.33
C ILE A 200 -4.02 9.39 -20.98
N LYS A 201 -5.34 9.40 -20.93
CA LYS A 201 -6.12 9.58 -19.69
C LYS A 201 -5.97 8.40 -18.72
N VAL A 202 -5.85 7.17 -19.23
CA VAL A 202 -5.52 5.99 -18.42
C VAL A 202 -4.13 6.14 -17.77
N ALA A 203 -3.14 6.59 -18.54
CA ALA A 203 -1.80 6.81 -17.99
C ALA A 203 -1.79 7.89 -16.90
N GLU A 204 -2.54 8.98 -17.08
CA GLU A 204 -2.70 10.02 -16.07
C GLU A 204 -3.44 9.51 -14.82
N MET A 205 -4.49 8.71 -14.99
CA MET A 205 -5.25 8.10 -13.89
C MET A 205 -4.38 7.11 -13.10
N VAL A 206 -3.62 6.26 -13.78
CA VAL A 206 -2.64 5.34 -13.17
C VAL A 206 -1.60 6.12 -12.36
N GLN A 207 -1.11 7.23 -12.90
CA GLN A 207 -0.17 8.08 -12.20
C GLN A 207 -0.78 8.71 -10.93
N ARG A 208 -2.03 9.18 -11.00
CA ARG A 208 -2.74 9.76 -9.85
C ARG A 208 -3.03 8.72 -8.76
N SER A 209 -3.50 7.53 -9.13
CA SER A 209 -3.78 6.45 -8.16
C SER A 209 -2.50 5.97 -7.46
N GLY A 210 -1.40 5.85 -8.20
CA GLY A 210 -0.11 5.55 -7.60
C GLY A 210 0.38 6.64 -6.64
N GLN A 211 0.12 7.92 -6.94
CA GLN A 211 0.41 9.04 -6.04
C GLN A 211 -0.43 8.99 -4.77
N GLN A 212 -1.71 8.61 -4.89
CA GLN A 212 -2.60 8.47 -3.74
C GLN A 212 -2.18 7.32 -2.84
N SER A 213 -1.85 6.15 -3.40
CA SER A 213 -1.31 5.01 -2.65
C SER A 213 -0.02 5.40 -1.91
N PHE A 214 0.91 6.08 -2.58
CA PHE A 214 2.15 6.56 -1.98
C PHE A 214 1.89 7.55 -0.83
N ARG A 215 0.93 8.49 -1.01
CA ARG A 215 0.53 9.42 0.04
C ARG A 215 -0.03 8.68 1.26
N ASN A 216 -0.90 7.70 1.06
CA ASN A 216 -1.49 6.91 2.13
C ASN A 216 -0.44 6.12 2.92
N LYS A 217 0.52 5.50 2.23
CA LYS A 217 1.67 4.83 2.87
C LYS A 217 2.47 5.80 3.75
N LEU A 218 2.75 7.01 3.25
CA LEU A 218 3.46 8.02 4.03
C LEU A 218 2.64 8.56 5.20
N ILE A 219 1.32 8.73 5.05
CA ILE A 219 0.44 9.12 6.17
C ILE A 219 0.55 8.09 7.30
N ARG A 220 0.53 6.80 6.98
CA ARG A 220 0.70 5.73 7.98
C ARG A 220 2.09 5.77 8.59
N ALA A 221 3.15 5.77 7.78
CA ALA A 221 4.53 5.73 8.23
C ALA A 221 4.89 6.92 9.15
N TYR A 222 4.30 8.08 8.91
CA TYR A 222 4.51 9.31 9.69
C TYR A 222 3.38 9.59 10.70
N HIS A 223 2.48 8.62 10.96
CA HIS A 223 1.35 8.76 11.90
C HIS A 223 0.50 10.02 11.65
N GLY A 224 0.26 10.36 10.37
CA GLY A 224 -0.55 11.51 9.99
C GLY A 224 0.08 12.87 10.29
N ALA A 225 1.38 12.97 10.57
CA ALA A 225 2.04 14.21 10.91
C ALA A 225 3.17 14.57 9.94
N CYS A 226 3.33 15.85 9.63
CA CYS A 226 4.41 16.37 8.80
C CYS A 226 5.78 16.06 9.40
N ALA A 227 6.68 15.48 8.62
CA ALA A 227 8.04 15.13 9.06
C ALA A 227 8.87 16.32 9.57
N MET A 228 8.62 17.53 9.10
CA MET A 228 9.40 18.73 9.43
C MET A 228 8.72 19.63 10.46
N SER A 229 7.38 19.77 10.42
CA SER A 229 6.65 20.74 11.24
C SER A 229 5.75 20.11 12.30
N SER A 230 5.59 18.78 12.28
CA SER A 230 4.64 18.04 13.13
C SER A 230 3.18 18.50 12.97
N CYS A 231 2.85 19.19 11.87
CA CYS A 231 1.47 19.52 11.52
C CYS A 231 0.71 18.22 11.23
N ASP A 232 -0.44 18.02 11.85
CA ASP A 232 -1.31 16.84 11.77
C ASP A 232 -2.62 17.10 11.02
N VAL A 233 -2.71 18.23 10.33
CA VAL A 233 -3.87 18.59 9.51
C VAL A 233 -3.77 17.87 8.17
N LEU A 234 -4.38 16.68 8.06
CA LEU A 234 -4.27 15.78 6.91
C LEU A 234 -4.51 16.43 5.54
N PRO A 235 -5.52 17.31 5.35
CA PRO A 235 -5.72 18.00 4.07
C PRO A 235 -4.54 18.89 3.65
N ALA A 236 -3.72 19.35 4.61
CA ALA A 236 -2.55 20.17 4.33
C ALA A 236 -1.28 19.35 4.07
N LEU A 237 -1.33 18.02 4.19
CA LEU A 237 -0.18 17.14 4.04
C LEU A 237 -0.10 16.56 2.62
N GLN A 238 1.11 16.47 2.10
CA GLN A 238 1.41 15.95 0.78
C GLN A 238 2.57 14.96 0.85
N ALA A 239 2.58 14.01 -0.07
CA ALA A 239 3.66 13.05 -0.26
C ALA A 239 4.75 13.68 -1.13
N ALA A 240 5.87 14.06 -0.54
CA ALA A 240 7.02 14.58 -1.23
C ALA A 240 7.99 13.46 -1.60
N HIS A 241 8.35 13.32 -2.87
CA HIS A 241 9.39 12.38 -3.28
C HIS A 241 10.78 12.96 -2.95
N ILE A 242 11.65 12.13 -2.33
CA ILE A 242 13.05 12.50 -2.08
C ILE A 242 13.83 12.51 -3.39
N SER A 243 13.69 11.47 -4.20
CA SER A 243 14.19 11.42 -5.57
C SER A 243 13.03 11.52 -6.53
N ALA A 244 13.21 12.24 -7.65
CA ALA A 244 12.16 12.46 -8.64
C ALA A 244 11.45 11.17 -9.03
N TYR A 245 10.13 11.26 -9.22
CA TYR A 245 9.30 10.17 -9.69
C TYR A 245 9.80 9.63 -11.03
N ARG A 246 10.10 8.34 -11.07
CA ARG A 246 10.56 7.60 -12.26
C ARG A 246 9.68 6.37 -12.53
N GLY A 247 8.39 6.48 -12.28
CA GLY A 247 7.43 5.38 -12.41
C GLY A 247 7.11 4.70 -11.06
N PRO A 248 6.28 3.65 -11.06
CA PRO A 248 5.79 2.98 -9.85
C PRO A 248 6.90 2.50 -8.90
N LYS A 249 8.06 2.13 -9.43
CA LYS A 249 9.25 1.74 -8.64
C LYS A 249 9.86 2.86 -7.78
N SER A 250 9.37 4.09 -7.87
CA SER A 250 9.81 5.20 -7.03
C SER A 250 8.88 5.51 -5.86
N GLN A 251 7.77 4.78 -5.72
CA GLN A 251 6.71 5.00 -4.73
C GLN A 251 6.89 4.15 -3.45
N PHE A 252 8.13 3.92 -3.04
CA PHE A 252 8.43 3.34 -1.73
C PHE A 252 8.45 4.40 -0.65
N THR A 253 7.97 4.10 0.55
CA THR A 253 7.99 4.99 1.71
C THR A 253 9.38 5.53 2.00
N SER A 254 10.42 4.73 1.83
CA SER A 254 11.82 5.17 1.95
C SER A 254 12.27 6.20 0.88
N ASN A 255 11.46 6.44 -0.16
CA ASN A 255 11.65 7.52 -1.14
C ASN A 255 10.75 8.72 -0.86
N GLY A 256 10.12 8.82 0.29
CA GLY A 256 9.14 9.83 0.60
C GLY A 256 9.29 10.50 1.94
N LEU A 257 8.79 11.73 2.00
CA LEU A 257 8.55 12.49 3.22
C LEU A 257 7.10 12.94 3.22
N LEU A 258 6.39 12.80 4.34
CA LEU A 258 5.09 13.43 4.51
C LEU A 258 5.32 14.89 4.91
N LEU A 259 4.98 15.82 4.07
CA LEU A 259 5.24 17.25 4.29
C LEU A 259 3.97 18.07 4.19
N ARG A 260 3.90 19.16 4.96
CA ARG A 260 2.92 20.22 4.73
C ARG A 260 3.13 20.82 3.33
N ALA A 261 2.07 21.19 2.63
CA ALA A 261 2.09 21.57 1.21
C ALA A 261 3.10 22.67 0.87
N ASP A 262 3.22 23.69 1.73
CA ASP A 262 4.20 24.77 1.57
C ASP A 262 5.64 24.27 1.74
N LEU A 263 5.90 23.37 2.69
CA LEU A 263 7.22 22.75 2.88
C LEU A 263 7.59 21.81 1.73
N HIS A 264 6.60 21.13 1.14
CA HIS A 264 6.80 20.31 -0.06
C HIS A 264 7.26 21.19 -1.24
N LEU A 265 6.58 22.31 -1.48
CA LEU A 265 6.97 23.26 -2.53
C LEU A 265 8.40 23.80 -2.34
N LEU A 266 8.79 24.13 -1.11
CA LEU A 266 10.15 24.59 -0.80
C LEU A 266 11.18 23.47 -0.92
N TYR A 267 10.81 22.22 -0.60
CA TYR A 267 11.66 21.06 -0.76
C TYR A 267 11.92 20.76 -2.23
N ASP A 268 10.89 20.71 -3.06
CA ASP A 268 11.03 20.53 -4.52
C ASP A 268 11.83 21.67 -5.19
N ALA A 269 11.67 22.89 -4.66
CA ALA A 269 12.43 24.03 -5.11
C ALA A 269 13.89 24.03 -4.60
N HIS A 270 14.32 23.04 -3.84
CA HIS A 270 15.63 22.98 -3.18
C HIS A 270 15.95 24.23 -2.34
N LEU A 271 14.95 24.79 -1.66
CA LEU A 271 15.09 25.87 -0.69
C LEU A 271 15.13 25.36 0.75
N ILE A 272 14.64 24.16 0.97
CA ILE A 272 14.74 23.38 2.21
C ILE A 272 15.26 21.99 1.84
N SER A 273 16.14 21.44 2.67
CA SER A 273 16.61 20.07 2.53
C SER A 273 16.83 19.41 3.91
N VAL A 274 17.12 18.12 3.90
CA VAL A 274 17.45 17.31 5.08
C VAL A 274 18.88 16.81 4.94
N ARG A 275 19.69 17.07 5.97
CA ARG A 275 21.06 16.55 6.03
C ARG A 275 21.03 15.03 6.26
N PRO A 276 21.65 14.25 5.36
CA PRO A 276 21.55 12.79 5.39
C PRO A 276 22.26 12.13 6.60
N ASP A 277 23.27 12.83 7.17
CA ASP A 277 24.07 12.35 8.29
C ASP A 277 23.40 12.54 9.66
N SER A 278 22.58 13.58 9.79
CA SER A 278 22.01 14.01 11.06
C SER A 278 20.49 14.09 11.07
N MET A 279 19.85 13.89 9.91
CA MET A 279 18.39 14.04 9.71
C MET A 279 17.89 15.43 10.15
N LYS A 280 18.74 16.47 10.06
CA LYS A 280 18.39 17.83 10.42
C LYS A 280 17.99 18.64 9.20
N ILE A 281 17.02 19.52 9.41
CA ILE A 281 16.53 20.45 8.39
C ILE A 281 17.57 21.54 8.16
N GLU A 282 17.86 21.82 6.90
CA GLU A 282 18.65 22.96 6.47
C GLU A 282 17.82 23.80 5.50
N ILE A 283 17.83 25.12 5.69
CA ILE A 283 17.10 26.09 4.87
C ILE A 283 18.06 27.02 4.15
N ALA A 284 17.68 27.49 2.97
CA ALA A 284 18.48 28.45 2.21
C ALA A 284 18.44 29.84 2.86
N ASP A 285 19.55 30.56 2.80
CA ASP A 285 19.66 31.91 3.37
C ASP A 285 18.62 32.88 2.77
N SER A 286 18.25 32.68 1.50
CA SER A 286 17.22 33.47 0.83
C SER A 286 15.83 33.44 1.47
N ILE A 287 15.56 32.44 2.32
CA ILE A 287 14.31 32.30 3.09
C ILE A 287 14.56 32.29 4.61
N GLY A 288 15.79 32.63 5.05
CA GLY A 288 16.22 32.55 6.45
C GLY A 288 15.47 33.48 7.40
N ASP A 289 14.98 34.61 6.92
CA ASP A 289 14.20 35.58 7.71
C ASP A 289 12.67 35.35 7.62
N SER A 290 12.25 34.20 7.11
CA SER A 290 10.84 33.87 6.91
C SER A 290 10.26 33.09 8.12
N ALA A 291 8.96 32.78 8.05
CA ALA A 291 8.29 31.91 9.00
C ALA A 291 8.88 30.49 9.11
N TYR A 292 9.83 30.14 8.26
CA TYR A 292 10.47 28.83 8.24
C TYR A 292 11.78 28.76 9.02
N VAL A 293 12.31 29.92 9.50
CA VAL A 293 13.58 29.98 10.23
C VAL A 293 13.62 29.05 11.45
N ASP A 294 12.50 28.89 12.13
CA ASP A 294 12.39 28.03 13.30
C ASP A 294 12.53 26.54 12.99
N LEU A 295 12.50 26.14 11.72
CA LEU A 295 12.71 24.75 11.30
C LEU A 295 14.19 24.41 11.16
N ALA A 296 15.05 25.43 10.93
CA ALA A 296 16.47 25.22 10.71
C ALA A 296 17.13 24.52 11.88
N GLY A 297 17.89 23.48 11.60
CA GLY A 297 18.61 22.68 12.58
C GLY A 297 17.74 21.71 13.41
N LYS A 298 16.44 21.74 13.30
CA LYS A 298 15.56 20.73 13.92
C LYS A 298 15.72 19.39 13.21
N GLN A 299 15.61 18.32 13.96
CA GLN A 299 15.58 16.96 13.42
C GLN A 299 14.20 16.65 12.86
N ILE A 300 14.15 16.03 11.69
CA ILE A 300 12.86 15.55 11.15
C ILE A 300 12.34 14.37 11.98
N THR A 301 11.01 14.20 12.00
CA THR A 301 10.39 12.96 12.45
C THR A 301 10.72 11.87 11.43
N ILE A 302 11.13 10.71 11.89
CA ILE A 302 11.40 9.54 11.05
C ILE A 302 10.45 8.40 11.45
N PRO A 303 9.98 7.59 10.49
CA PRO A 303 9.19 6.40 10.76
C PRO A 303 9.85 5.44 11.75
N CYS A 304 9.04 4.79 12.59
CA CYS A 304 9.50 3.76 13.51
C CYS A 304 10.04 2.54 12.76
N ALA A 305 9.29 2.05 11.77
CA ALA A 305 9.66 0.93 10.93
C ALA A 305 10.90 1.30 10.08
N LYS A 306 11.88 0.42 10.07
CA LYS A 306 13.19 0.69 9.45
C LYS A 306 13.09 0.83 7.94
N GLU A 307 12.24 0.05 7.31
CA GLU A 307 11.95 0.00 5.87
C GLU A 307 11.31 1.28 5.36
N ASP A 308 10.52 1.97 6.20
CA ASP A 308 9.85 3.22 5.86
C ASP A 308 10.72 4.46 6.06
N ARG A 309 11.89 4.29 6.69
CA ARG A 309 12.79 5.41 6.95
C ARG A 309 13.34 5.99 5.66
N PRO A 310 13.41 7.33 5.56
CA PRO A 310 13.99 7.99 4.39
C PRO A 310 15.37 7.43 4.05
N SER A 311 15.60 7.06 2.79
CA SER A 311 16.89 6.57 2.32
C SER A 311 17.96 7.65 2.43
N ALA A 312 19.02 7.40 3.19
CA ALA A 312 20.13 8.33 3.38
C ALA A 312 20.82 8.67 2.04
N GLU A 313 20.91 7.70 1.12
CA GLU A 313 21.49 7.90 -0.22
C GLU A 313 20.64 8.88 -1.05
N ARG A 314 19.32 8.73 -1.02
CA ARG A 314 18.40 9.62 -1.74
C ARG A 314 18.38 11.02 -1.13
N LEU A 315 18.39 11.09 0.21
CA LEU A 315 18.55 12.38 0.90
C LEU A 315 19.86 13.07 0.54
N ALA A 316 20.97 12.31 0.43
CA ALA A 316 22.27 12.88 0.00
C ALA A 316 22.19 13.45 -1.42
N SER A 317 21.51 12.79 -2.35
CA SER A 317 21.32 13.27 -3.70
C SER A 317 20.48 14.56 -3.74
N HIS A 318 19.41 14.65 -2.94
CA HIS A 318 18.61 15.86 -2.83
C HIS A 318 19.39 17.01 -2.16
N TYR A 319 20.12 16.68 -1.09
CA TYR A 319 20.94 17.64 -0.36
C TYR A 319 22.07 18.22 -1.21
N LEU A 320 22.66 17.42 -2.11
CA LEU A 320 23.66 17.91 -3.06
C LEU A 320 23.08 19.00 -3.98
N ARG A 321 21.90 18.77 -4.55
CA ARG A 321 21.20 19.77 -5.38
C ARG A 321 20.84 21.04 -4.62
N PHE A 322 20.43 20.88 -3.36
CA PHE A 322 20.23 22.01 -2.46
C PHE A 322 21.52 22.82 -2.29
N LYS A 323 22.68 22.19 -2.08
CA LYS A 323 23.98 22.88 -1.97
C LYS A 323 24.42 23.54 -3.27
N GLU A 324 24.21 22.89 -4.41
CA GLU A 324 24.49 23.49 -5.75
C GLU A 324 23.66 24.78 -5.91
N ARG A 325 22.36 24.73 -5.58
CA ARG A 325 21.52 25.94 -5.66
C ARG A 325 21.98 27.09 -4.76
N LEU A 326 22.51 26.80 -3.58
CA LEU A 326 23.06 27.84 -2.69
C LEU A 326 24.28 28.53 -3.30
N LEU A 327 25.10 27.78 -4.04
CA LEU A 327 26.27 28.32 -4.72
C LEU A 327 25.89 29.21 -5.91
N ASP A 328 24.85 28.83 -6.66
CA ASP A 328 24.36 29.60 -7.81
C ASP A 328 23.67 30.92 -7.40
N ALA A 329 23.24 31.03 -6.15
CA ALA A 329 22.56 32.21 -5.61
C ALA A 329 23.47 33.17 -4.85
N SER A 330 24.77 32.83 -4.69
CA SER A 330 25.80 33.61 -4.00
C SER A 330 26.60 34.42 -4.99
#